data_7472414ae4bbde774da7a0f86e88aa4e
#
_entry.id   7472414ae4bbde774da7a0f86e88aa4e
#
_cell.length_a   1.000
_cell.length_b   1.000
_cell.length_c   1.000
_cell.angle_alpha   90.00
_cell.angle_beta   90.00
_cell.angle_gamma   90.00
#
_symmetry.space_group_name_H-M   'P 1'
#
loop_
_entity.id
_entity.type
_entity.pdbx_description
1 polymer ?
#
loop_
_entity_poly.entity_id
_entity_poly.type
_entity_poly.pdbx_seq_one_letter_code
_entity_poly.pdbx_strand_id
1 'polypeptide(L)'
;MIPLGSIEQHGPHLPLDTDTRIATAVARGAVARLGSRLGQEWLVAPALAYGASGEHQDFAGTISIGTEALMTLLVEYGRSAACWAHRLVFVNGHGGNVGALNAAVHTLRAESRDAGWCPCVAAGGDAHAGHTETSVLLHLSPADVLTDRWLAGNRAPLPELLPSMRRGGVAAVSPVGVLGDPTTATAAEGKRIFGEMVDECVRRVVRWLPGRDGMLT
;
A
#
# COMPACT_ATOMS: atom_id res chain seq x y z
N MET A 1 10.42 -8.63 5.26
CA MET A 1 9.47 -7.67 4.63
C MET A 1 8.24 -7.53 5.51
N ILE A 2 7.79 -6.31 5.71
CA ILE A 2 6.67 -5.96 6.57
C ILE A 2 5.57 -5.36 5.69
N PRO A 3 4.47 -6.11 5.40
CA PRO A 3 3.33 -5.54 4.69
C PRO A 3 2.67 -4.47 5.56
N LEU A 4 2.37 -3.32 4.98
CA LEU A 4 1.68 -2.21 5.61
C LEU A 4 0.48 -1.80 4.75
N GLY A 5 -0.71 -1.94 5.29
CA GLY A 5 -1.95 -1.54 4.64
C GLY A 5 -2.72 -0.50 5.43
N SER A 6 -4.02 -0.52 5.26
CA SER A 6 -4.99 0.25 6.04
C SER A 6 -6.32 -0.51 6.13
N ILE A 7 -7.20 -0.03 6.99
CA ILE A 7 -8.62 -0.40 7.03
C ILE A 7 -9.41 0.84 6.65
N GLU A 8 -9.85 0.89 5.40
CA GLU A 8 -10.55 2.04 4.84
C GLU A 8 -11.56 1.62 3.78
N GLN A 9 -12.51 2.51 3.50
CA GLN A 9 -13.46 2.29 2.42
C GLN A 9 -12.74 2.14 1.07
N HIS A 10 -13.19 1.23 0.25
CA HIS A 10 -12.73 1.00 -1.13
C HIS A 10 -13.92 0.90 -2.09
N GLY A 11 -14.75 1.95 -2.07
CA GLY A 11 -16.01 1.92 -2.80
C GLY A 11 -16.99 0.88 -2.23
N PRO A 12 -18.14 0.66 -2.89
CA PRO A 12 -19.12 -0.31 -2.43
C PRO A 12 -18.76 -1.76 -2.79
N HIS A 13 -17.66 -2.01 -3.51
CA HIS A 13 -17.38 -3.27 -4.17
C HIS A 13 -16.12 -4.00 -3.69
N LEU A 14 -15.18 -3.31 -3.00
CA LEU A 14 -13.97 -3.95 -2.48
C LEU A 14 -14.00 -4.04 -0.94
N PRO A 15 -13.30 -5.02 -0.36
CA PRO A 15 -13.20 -5.15 1.08
C PRO A 15 -12.37 -4.02 1.70
N LEU A 16 -12.65 -3.71 2.98
CA LEU A 16 -11.98 -2.63 3.73
C LEU A 16 -10.47 -2.85 3.90
N ASP A 17 -10.01 -4.08 3.84
CA ASP A 17 -8.60 -4.48 4.00
C ASP A 17 -7.86 -4.66 2.65
N THR A 18 -8.37 -4.07 1.57
CA THR A 18 -7.80 -4.15 0.21
C THR A 18 -6.30 -3.87 0.19
N ASP A 19 -5.86 -2.76 0.77
CA ASP A 19 -4.45 -2.37 0.85
C ASP A 19 -3.58 -3.41 1.54
N THR A 20 -4.08 -3.94 2.66
CA THR A 20 -3.40 -4.97 3.44
C THR A 20 -3.23 -6.26 2.64
N ARG A 21 -4.25 -6.64 1.88
CA ARG A 21 -4.22 -7.82 1.00
C ARG A 21 -3.19 -7.63 -0.12
N ILE A 22 -3.22 -6.49 -0.80
CA ILE A 22 -2.27 -6.16 -1.87
C ILE A 22 -0.84 -6.14 -1.33
N ALA A 23 -0.58 -5.39 -0.25
CA ALA A 23 0.74 -5.31 0.36
C ALA A 23 1.27 -6.68 0.79
N THR A 24 0.41 -7.52 1.38
CA THR A 24 0.76 -8.88 1.79
C THR A 24 1.10 -9.76 0.60
N ALA A 25 0.28 -9.72 -0.45
CA ALA A 25 0.51 -10.51 -1.66
C ALA A 25 1.81 -10.08 -2.36
N VAL A 26 2.05 -8.77 -2.50
CA VAL A 26 3.28 -8.22 -3.10
C VAL A 26 4.51 -8.63 -2.29
N ALA A 27 4.49 -8.50 -0.96
CA ALA A 27 5.61 -8.91 -0.11
C ALA A 27 5.92 -10.40 -0.25
N ARG A 28 4.89 -11.26 -0.24
CA ARG A 28 5.04 -12.72 -0.45
C ARG A 28 5.59 -13.04 -1.84
N GLY A 29 5.03 -12.41 -2.88
CA GLY A 29 5.49 -12.57 -4.25
C GLY A 29 6.95 -12.13 -4.43
N ALA A 30 7.34 -11.02 -3.80
CA ALA A 30 8.70 -10.51 -3.84
C ALA A 30 9.67 -11.47 -3.13
N VAL A 31 9.35 -11.96 -1.94
CA VAL A 31 10.17 -12.95 -1.22
C VAL A 31 10.33 -14.23 -2.02
N ALA A 32 9.25 -14.74 -2.63
CA ALA A 32 9.33 -15.93 -3.49
C ALA A 32 10.27 -15.74 -4.70
N ARG A 33 10.31 -14.53 -5.29
CA ARG A 33 11.21 -14.21 -6.43
C ARG A 33 12.65 -13.91 -6.00
N LEU A 34 12.84 -13.27 -4.85
CA LEU A 34 14.17 -13.04 -4.28
C LEU A 34 14.85 -14.36 -3.96
N GLY A 35 14.12 -15.30 -3.36
CA GLY A 35 14.59 -16.66 -3.05
C GLY A 35 16.03 -16.69 -2.53
N SER A 36 16.81 -17.62 -3.01
CA SER A 36 18.24 -17.76 -2.68
C SER A 36 19.18 -16.84 -3.51
N ARG A 37 18.62 -15.93 -4.34
CA ARG A 37 19.44 -15.14 -5.30
C ARG A 37 20.50 -14.26 -4.63
N LEU A 38 20.28 -13.84 -3.40
CA LEU A 38 21.18 -12.93 -2.68
C LEU A 38 21.97 -13.62 -1.56
N GLY A 39 21.87 -14.95 -1.42
CA GLY A 39 22.46 -15.66 -0.28
C GLY A 39 21.89 -15.22 1.08
N GLN A 40 20.74 -14.55 1.07
CA GLN A 40 20.04 -14.02 2.25
C GLN A 40 18.67 -14.66 2.33
N GLU A 41 18.24 -14.97 3.54
CA GLU A 41 16.88 -15.40 3.81
C GLU A 41 15.97 -14.18 3.99
N TRP A 42 14.84 -14.15 3.26
CA TRP A 42 13.83 -13.13 3.38
C TRP A 42 12.56 -13.71 4.01
N LEU A 43 12.07 -13.05 5.05
CA LEU A 43 10.85 -13.41 5.74
C LEU A 43 9.75 -12.38 5.48
N VAL A 44 8.49 -12.83 5.47
CA VAL A 44 7.33 -11.94 5.45
C VAL A 44 6.71 -11.94 6.84
N ALA A 45 6.68 -10.77 7.47
CA ALA A 45 6.03 -10.59 8.76
C ALA A 45 4.48 -10.61 8.63
N PRO A 46 3.75 -10.82 9.72
CA PRO A 46 2.33 -10.47 9.78
C PRO A 46 2.13 -9.02 9.38
N ALA A 47 1.05 -8.75 8.64
CA ALA A 47 0.77 -7.41 8.15
C ALA A 47 0.39 -6.44 9.27
N LEU A 48 0.81 -5.19 9.13
CA LEU A 48 0.29 -4.06 9.90
C LEU A 48 -0.94 -3.53 9.14
N ALA A 49 -2.13 -3.90 9.62
CA ALA A 49 -3.37 -3.69 8.89
C ALA A 49 -4.03 -2.32 9.14
N TYR A 50 -3.70 -1.63 10.22
CA TYR A 50 -4.26 -0.32 10.55
C TYR A 50 -3.25 0.78 10.23
N GLY A 51 -3.65 1.69 9.35
CA GLY A 51 -2.83 2.78 8.85
C GLY A 51 -3.37 4.18 9.17
N ALA A 52 -2.83 5.16 8.47
CA ALA A 52 -3.25 6.56 8.54
C ALA A 52 -4.18 6.90 7.39
N SER A 53 -5.49 6.65 7.56
CA SER A 53 -6.54 6.76 6.55
C SER A 53 -7.53 7.90 6.86
N GLY A 54 -7.03 9.01 7.43
CA GLY A 54 -7.87 10.13 7.85
C GLY A 54 -8.67 10.76 6.71
N GLU A 55 -8.17 10.70 5.49
CA GLU A 55 -8.87 11.18 4.28
C GLU A 55 -10.11 10.36 3.91
N HIS A 56 -10.28 9.17 4.48
CA HIS A 56 -11.43 8.29 4.28
C HIS A 56 -12.41 8.26 5.46
N GLN A 57 -12.20 9.08 6.51
CA GLN A 57 -12.98 9.00 7.77
C GLN A 57 -14.48 9.25 7.62
N ASP A 58 -14.90 9.95 6.58
CA ASP A 58 -16.31 10.20 6.30
C ASP A 58 -17.08 8.97 5.78
N PHE A 59 -16.37 7.87 5.53
CA PHE A 59 -16.99 6.62 5.09
C PHE A 59 -17.00 5.58 6.19
N ALA A 60 -18.14 4.91 6.35
CA ALA A 60 -18.32 3.84 7.33
C ALA A 60 -17.34 2.69 7.08
N GLY A 61 -16.83 2.10 8.15
CA GLY A 61 -15.87 0.99 8.13
C GLY A 61 -14.40 1.41 8.15
N THR A 62 -14.10 2.66 7.84
CA THR A 62 -12.73 3.19 7.94
C THR A 62 -12.28 3.32 9.39
N ILE A 63 -11.10 2.79 9.69
CA ILE A 63 -10.42 2.94 10.99
C ILE A 63 -9.02 3.50 10.76
N SER A 64 -8.84 4.77 11.02
CA SER A 64 -7.51 5.41 10.97
C SER A 64 -6.91 5.50 12.37
N ILE A 65 -5.65 5.08 12.51
CA ILE A 65 -4.89 5.30 13.77
C ILE A 65 -4.16 6.65 13.78
N GLY A 66 -4.16 7.35 12.63
CA GLY A 66 -3.48 8.63 12.46
C GLY A 66 -1.98 8.50 12.19
N THR A 67 -1.41 9.56 11.63
CA THR A 67 0.00 9.58 11.17
C THR A 67 0.99 9.44 12.33
N GLU A 68 0.76 10.11 13.46
CA GLU A 68 1.68 10.09 14.61
C GLU A 68 1.73 8.73 15.30
N ALA A 69 0.56 8.10 15.52
CA ALA A 69 0.50 6.76 16.11
C ALA A 69 1.12 5.73 15.18
N LEU A 70 0.86 5.82 13.87
CA LEU A 70 1.48 4.94 12.89
C LEU A 70 3.01 5.12 12.86
N MET A 71 3.52 6.36 12.85
CA MET A 71 4.96 6.63 12.89
C MET A 71 5.60 5.98 14.13
N THR A 72 5.01 6.16 15.31
CA THR A 72 5.51 5.56 16.55
C THR A 72 5.53 4.04 16.47
N LEU A 73 4.44 3.42 15.97
CA LEU A 73 4.34 1.98 15.78
C LEU A 73 5.45 1.47 14.86
N LEU A 74 5.67 2.13 13.71
CA LEU A 74 6.69 1.72 12.73
C LEU A 74 8.11 1.85 13.29
N VAL A 75 8.40 2.89 14.08
CA VAL A 75 9.70 3.08 14.74
C VAL A 75 9.95 1.98 15.75
N GLU A 76 9.00 1.74 16.67
CA GLU A 76 9.17 0.71 17.71
C GLU A 76 9.21 -0.72 17.11
N TYR A 77 8.38 -0.97 16.10
CA TYR A 77 8.47 -2.22 15.34
C TYR A 77 9.86 -2.40 14.72
N GLY A 78 10.36 -1.36 14.04
CA GLY A 78 11.66 -1.39 13.39
C GLY A 78 12.81 -1.58 14.37
N ARG A 79 12.77 -0.91 15.53
CA ARG A 79 13.75 -1.08 16.60
C ARG A 79 13.79 -2.52 17.12
N SER A 80 12.63 -3.10 17.37
CA SER A 80 12.50 -4.48 17.85
C SER A 80 12.97 -5.49 16.79
N ALA A 81 12.51 -5.35 15.55
CA ALA A 81 12.87 -6.25 14.46
C ALA A 81 14.37 -6.21 14.13
N ALA A 82 14.99 -5.04 14.19
CA ALA A 82 16.42 -4.85 13.92
C ALA A 82 17.35 -5.50 14.96
N CYS A 83 16.83 -6.01 16.07
CA CYS A 83 17.62 -6.80 17.03
C CYS A 83 18.07 -8.15 16.45
N TRP A 84 17.39 -8.65 15.43
CA TRP A 84 17.66 -9.96 14.82
C TRP A 84 17.63 -9.94 13.28
N ALA A 85 16.99 -8.96 12.65
CA ALA A 85 16.94 -8.81 11.21
C ALA A 85 17.93 -7.74 10.74
N HIS A 86 18.74 -8.07 9.73
CA HIS A 86 19.74 -7.13 9.20
C HIS A 86 19.11 -6.02 8.35
N ARG A 87 18.04 -6.32 7.63
CA ARG A 87 17.34 -5.39 6.73
C ARG A 87 15.84 -5.43 6.94
N LEU A 88 15.23 -4.26 6.92
CA LEU A 88 13.79 -4.10 7.07
C LEU A 88 13.21 -3.40 5.84
N VAL A 89 12.19 -3.99 5.22
CA VAL A 89 11.45 -3.36 4.11
C VAL A 89 9.97 -3.30 4.47
N PHE A 90 9.43 -2.09 4.56
CA PHE A 90 7.98 -1.91 4.62
C PHE A 90 7.42 -1.91 3.19
N VAL A 91 6.46 -2.79 2.91
CA VAL A 91 5.77 -2.87 1.62
C VAL A 91 4.42 -2.21 1.80
N ASN A 92 4.27 -1.01 1.26
CA ASN A 92 3.14 -0.12 1.54
C ASN A 92 2.05 -0.20 0.48
N GLY A 93 0.83 -0.54 0.89
CA GLY A 93 -0.36 -0.57 0.03
C GLY A 93 -1.17 0.73 0.03
N HIS A 94 -0.94 1.67 0.98
CA HIS A 94 -1.80 2.83 1.18
C HIS A 94 -1.04 4.17 1.11
N GLY A 95 -1.56 5.09 0.30
CA GLY A 95 -0.93 6.42 0.09
C GLY A 95 -0.86 7.29 1.35
N GLY A 96 -1.87 7.24 2.21
CA GLY A 96 -1.93 8.01 3.46
C GLY A 96 -0.84 7.65 4.47
N ASN A 97 -0.24 6.45 4.37
CA ASN A 97 0.85 6.01 5.23
C ASN A 97 2.20 6.66 4.93
N VAL A 98 2.37 7.29 3.75
CA VAL A 98 3.67 7.77 3.26
C VAL A 98 4.32 8.75 4.22
N GLY A 99 3.56 9.66 4.81
CA GLY A 99 4.10 10.62 5.79
C GLY A 99 4.71 9.94 7.02
N ALA A 100 4.01 8.96 7.58
CA ALA A 100 4.49 8.17 8.73
C ALA A 100 5.71 7.30 8.36
N LEU A 101 5.67 6.66 7.18
CA LEU A 101 6.78 5.85 6.67
C LEU A 101 8.06 6.66 6.51
N ASN A 102 7.97 7.82 5.85
CA ASN A 102 9.13 8.70 5.64
C ASN A 102 9.78 9.07 6.97
N ALA A 103 8.97 9.51 7.95
CA ALA A 103 9.47 9.90 9.27
C ALA A 103 10.06 8.70 10.04
N ALA A 104 9.36 7.57 10.04
CA ALA A 104 9.80 6.37 10.76
C ALA A 104 11.09 5.78 10.16
N VAL A 105 11.16 5.63 8.83
CA VAL A 105 12.35 5.09 8.17
C VAL A 105 13.54 6.05 8.32
N HIS A 106 13.31 7.37 8.24
CA HIS A 106 14.35 8.35 8.53
C HIS A 106 14.92 8.18 9.96
N THR A 107 14.05 8.03 10.97
CA THR A 107 14.46 7.81 12.37
C THR A 107 15.25 6.50 12.49
N LEU A 108 14.75 5.39 11.97
CA LEU A 108 15.42 4.09 12.02
C LEU A 108 16.82 4.14 11.37
N ARG A 109 16.95 4.81 10.23
CA ARG A 109 18.23 4.97 9.54
C ARG A 109 19.19 5.89 10.30
N ALA A 110 18.69 6.97 10.90
CA ALA A 110 19.50 7.84 11.77
C ALA A 110 20.05 7.08 13.00
N GLU A 111 19.32 6.06 13.46
CA GLU A 111 19.75 5.11 14.49
C GLU A 111 20.63 3.95 13.95
N SER A 112 21.14 4.09 12.72
CA SER A 112 22.00 3.10 12.04
C SER A 112 21.33 1.76 11.75
N ARG A 113 20.00 1.71 11.62
CA ARG A 113 19.26 0.53 11.17
C ARG A 113 19.07 0.54 9.66
N ASP A 114 19.31 -0.60 9.02
CA ASP A 114 19.17 -0.73 7.56
C ASP A 114 17.68 -0.97 7.20
N ALA A 115 16.93 0.13 7.06
CA ALA A 115 15.51 0.12 6.77
C ALA A 115 15.19 0.92 5.50
N GLY A 116 14.16 0.48 4.78
CA GLY A 116 13.60 1.15 3.62
C GLY A 116 12.13 0.78 3.41
N TRP A 117 11.48 1.39 2.42
CA TRP A 117 10.10 1.05 2.07
C TRP A 117 9.88 1.05 0.56
N CYS A 118 8.91 0.25 0.10
CA CYS A 118 8.47 0.15 -1.28
C CYS A 118 6.97 0.40 -1.39
N PRO A 119 6.49 1.20 -2.35
CA PRO A 119 5.06 1.31 -2.62
C PRO A 119 4.55 0.14 -3.47
N CYS A 120 3.29 -0.26 -3.27
CA CYS A 120 2.54 -1.13 -4.18
C CYS A 120 1.83 -0.27 -5.23
N VAL A 121 2.55 0.18 -6.25
CA VAL A 121 2.00 1.04 -7.30
C VAL A 121 2.21 0.42 -8.68
N ALA A 122 1.29 0.71 -9.59
CA ALA A 122 1.42 0.40 -11.01
C ALA A 122 1.58 1.68 -11.82
N ALA A 123 2.38 1.65 -12.86
CA ALA A 123 2.54 2.79 -13.77
C ALA A 123 1.21 3.10 -14.46
N GLY A 124 0.76 4.37 -14.37
CA GLY A 124 -0.50 4.80 -14.98
C GLY A 124 -1.76 4.31 -14.27
N GLY A 125 -1.63 3.73 -13.07
CA GLY A 125 -2.78 3.32 -12.26
C GLY A 125 -3.64 4.50 -11.81
N ASP A 126 -4.92 4.24 -11.57
CA ASP A 126 -5.83 5.16 -10.92
C ASP A 126 -5.57 5.24 -9.40
N ALA A 127 -6.23 6.19 -8.74
CA ALA A 127 -5.78 6.60 -7.43
C ALA A 127 -6.32 5.73 -6.28
N HIS A 128 -7.56 5.22 -6.37
CA HIS A 128 -8.19 4.48 -5.28
C HIS A 128 -9.46 3.75 -5.72
N ALA A 129 -9.56 2.47 -5.36
CA ALA A 129 -10.71 1.60 -5.60
C ALA A 129 -11.22 1.57 -7.07
N GLY A 130 -10.38 1.94 -8.03
CA GLY A 130 -10.74 1.97 -9.44
C GLY A 130 -10.30 0.72 -10.19
N HIS A 131 -9.88 0.90 -11.44
CA HIS A 131 -9.45 -0.19 -12.33
C HIS A 131 -8.30 -1.01 -11.72
N THR A 132 -7.31 -0.33 -11.16
CA THR A 132 -6.04 -0.95 -10.71
C THR A 132 -6.28 -1.93 -9.57
N GLU A 133 -6.78 -1.44 -8.44
CA GLU A 133 -6.98 -2.26 -7.24
C GLU A 133 -8.08 -3.29 -7.44
N THR A 134 -9.16 -2.94 -8.13
CA THR A 134 -10.23 -3.88 -8.46
C THR A 134 -9.71 -5.02 -9.33
N SER A 135 -8.89 -4.73 -10.34
CA SER A 135 -8.28 -5.78 -11.16
C SER A 135 -7.38 -6.69 -10.34
N VAL A 136 -6.53 -6.11 -9.46
CA VAL A 136 -5.64 -6.89 -8.58
C VAL A 136 -6.46 -7.78 -7.66
N LEU A 137 -7.53 -7.27 -7.04
CA LEU A 137 -8.40 -8.08 -6.16
C LEU A 137 -9.16 -9.15 -6.93
N LEU A 138 -9.63 -8.89 -8.16
CA LEU A 138 -10.22 -9.92 -9.04
C LEU A 138 -9.23 -11.06 -9.33
N HIS A 139 -7.93 -10.78 -9.36
CA HIS A 139 -6.90 -11.81 -9.51
C HIS A 139 -6.60 -12.54 -8.19
N LEU A 140 -6.47 -11.82 -7.08
CA LEU A 140 -6.04 -12.38 -5.80
C LEU A 140 -7.17 -13.04 -5.01
N SER A 141 -8.35 -12.45 -5.00
CA SER A 141 -9.50 -12.82 -4.17
C SER A 141 -10.82 -12.50 -4.87
N PRO A 142 -11.13 -13.11 -6.02
CA PRO A 142 -12.31 -12.75 -6.83
C PRO A 142 -13.64 -12.88 -6.09
N ALA A 143 -13.74 -13.79 -5.11
CA ALA A 143 -14.95 -13.97 -4.32
C ALA A 143 -15.27 -12.79 -3.37
N ASP A 144 -14.29 -11.94 -3.12
CA ASP A 144 -14.44 -10.78 -2.23
C ASP A 144 -14.72 -9.47 -3.00
N VAL A 145 -14.79 -9.53 -4.33
CA VAL A 145 -15.12 -8.39 -5.19
C VAL A 145 -16.59 -8.44 -5.57
N LEU A 146 -17.37 -7.45 -5.11
CA LEU A 146 -18.80 -7.34 -5.37
C LEU A 146 -19.05 -6.66 -6.72
N THR A 147 -18.91 -7.40 -7.81
CA THR A 147 -19.01 -6.88 -9.18
C THR A 147 -20.38 -6.34 -9.56
N ASP A 148 -21.41 -6.71 -8.83
CA ASP A 148 -22.78 -6.17 -8.94
C ASP A 148 -22.94 -4.78 -8.26
N ARG A 149 -21.93 -4.34 -7.50
CA ARG A 149 -21.96 -3.08 -6.72
C ARG A 149 -20.93 -2.05 -7.16
N TRP A 150 -20.06 -2.36 -8.11
CA TRP A 150 -19.06 -1.39 -8.55
C TRP A 150 -19.68 -0.18 -9.25
N LEU A 151 -19.16 0.99 -8.93
CA LEU A 151 -19.59 2.27 -9.49
C LEU A 151 -18.35 3.09 -9.87
N ALA A 152 -18.36 3.67 -11.06
CA ALA A 152 -17.31 4.61 -11.45
C ALA A 152 -17.39 5.84 -10.55
N GLY A 153 -16.22 6.27 -10.07
CA GLY A 153 -16.06 7.47 -9.27
C GLY A 153 -15.42 8.63 -10.05
N ASN A 154 -14.66 9.45 -9.34
CA ASN A 154 -13.95 10.57 -9.96
C ASN A 154 -12.71 10.07 -10.70
N ARG A 155 -12.59 10.39 -12.00
CA ARG A 155 -11.48 9.97 -12.86
C ARG A 155 -10.43 11.06 -13.07
N ALA A 156 -10.57 12.22 -12.43
CA ALA A 156 -9.57 13.28 -12.54
C ALA A 156 -8.23 12.82 -11.95
N PRO A 157 -7.10 13.29 -12.50
CA PRO A 157 -5.79 12.99 -11.97
C PRO A 157 -5.65 13.37 -10.50
N LEU A 158 -5.03 12.52 -9.69
CA LEU A 158 -4.88 12.74 -8.25
C LEU A 158 -4.33 14.14 -7.89
N PRO A 159 -3.34 14.71 -8.60
CA PRO A 159 -2.86 16.07 -8.30
C PRO A 159 -3.95 17.15 -8.37
N GLU A 160 -4.96 17.00 -9.23
CA GLU A 160 -6.09 17.93 -9.35
C GLU A 160 -7.08 17.79 -8.18
N LEU A 161 -7.21 16.58 -7.62
CA LEU A 161 -8.10 16.25 -6.52
C LEU A 161 -7.53 16.62 -5.15
N LEU A 162 -6.21 16.56 -4.98
CA LEU A 162 -5.51 16.77 -3.71
C LEU A 162 -5.90 18.06 -2.96
N PRO A 163 -6.07 19.25 -3.60
CA PRO A 163 -6.47 20.45 -2.87
C PRO A 163 -7.84 20.34 -2.19
N SER A 164 -8.79 19.65 -2.83
CA SER A 164 -10.12 19.41 -2.26
C SER A 164 -10.12 18.29 -1.24
N MET A 165 -9.37 17.20 -1.48
CA MET A 165 -9.20 16.11 -0.52
C MET A 165 -8.55 16.58 0.78
N ARG A 166 -7.59 17.50 0.74
CA ARG A 166 -6.97 18.08 1.96
C ARG A 166 -7.95 18.87 2.83
N ARG A 167 -9.03 19.38 2.27
CA ARG A 167 -10.06 20.16 2.99
C ARG A 167 -11.22 19.33 3.51
N GLY A 168 -11.58 18.28 2.79
CA GLY A 168 -12.79 17.52 3.10
C GLY A 168 -12.72 16.04 2.76
N GLY A 169 -11.52 15.46 2.77
CA GLY A 169 -11.33 14.04 2.53
C GLY A 169 -11.73 13.59 1.13
N VAL A 170 -11.78 12.28 0.94
CA VAL A 170 -12.20 11.65 -0.31
C VAL A 170 -13.68 11.93 -0.61
N ALA A 171 -14.52 12.07 0.41
CA ALA A 171 -15.95 12.38 0.25
C ALA A 171 -16.19 13.72 -0.48
N ALA A 172 -15.28 14.69 -0.33
CA ALA A 172 -15.38 15.99 -1.02
C ALA A 172 -15.18 15.89 -2.55
N VAL A 173 -14.61 14.82 -3.05
CA VAL A 173 -14.31 14.62 -4.49
C VAL A 173 -15.00 13.40 -5.08
N SER A 174 -15.44 12.46 -4.27
CA SER A 174 -16.16 11.26 -4.69
C SER A 174 -17.18 10.80 -3.62
N PRO A 175 -18.48 10.98 -3.83
CA PRO A 175 -19.49 10.51 -2.89
C PRO A 175 -19.52 8.99 -2.70
N VAL A 176 -19.03 8.23 -3.68
CA VAL A 176 -18.96 6.76 -3.64
C VAL A 176 -17.59 6.26 -3.14
N GLY A 177 -16.67 7.17 -2.86
CA GLY A 177 -15.34 6.84 -2.37
C GLY A 177 -14.35 6.35 -3.43
N VAL A 178 -14.73 6.17 -4.68
CA VAL A 178 -13.88 5.67 -5.76
C VAL A 178 -13.19 6.81 -6.49
N LEU A 179 -11.87 6.70 -6.69
CA LEU A 179 -11.06 7.63 -7.51
C LEU A 179 -10.52 6.87 -8.73
N GLY A 180 -11.40 6.58 -9.67
CA GLY A 180 -11.14 5.78 -10.87
C GLY A 180 -12.41 5.13 -11.42
N ASP A 181 -12.23 4.07 -12.20
CA ASP A 181 -13.34 3.32 -12.81
C ASP A 181 -13.16 1.80 -12.67
N PRO A 182 -13.80 1.16 -11.68
CA PRO A 182 -13.71 -0.28 -11.47
C PRO A 182 -14.42 -1.10 -12.53
N THR A 183 -15.35 -0.51 -13.31
CA THR A 183 -16.18 -1.24 -14.30
C THR A 183 -15.35 -1.78 -15.47
N THR A 184 -14.14 -1.28 -15.65
CA THR A 184 -13.18 -1.72 -16.68
C THR A 184 -12.21 -2.79 -16.17
N ALA A 185 -12.29 -3.16 -14.88
CA ALA A 185 -11.35 -4.06 -14.25
C ALA A 185 -11.53 -5.52 -14.72
N THR A 186 -10.43 -6.24 -14.81
CA THR A 186 -10.41 -7.66 -15.15
C THR A 186 -9.36 -8.43 -14.37
N ALA A 187 -9.59 -9.71 -14.09
CA ALA A 187 -8.61 -10.58 -13.44
C ALA A 187 -7.32 -10.75 -14.28
N ALA A 188 -7.41 -10.67 -15.60
CA ALA A 188 -6.25 -10.76 -16.49
C ALA A 188 -5.33 -9.54 -16.32
N GLU A 189 -5.91 -8.32 -16.30
CA GLU A 189 -5.17 -7.10 -15.98
C GLU A 189 -4.63 -7.14 -14.55
N GLY A 190 -5.42 -7.64 -13.60
CA GLY A 190 -4.98 -7.82 -12.22
C GLY A 190 -3.73 -8.69 -12.09
N LYS A 191 -3.68 -9.79 -12.83
CA LYS A 191 -2.48 -10.65 -12.89
C LYS A 191 -1.26 -9.91 -13.43
N ARG A 192 -1.43 -9.11 -14.49
CA ARG A 192 -0.35 -8.32 -15.09
C ARG A 192 0.13 -7.25 -14.11
N ILE A 193 -0.79 -6.43 -13.57
CA ILE A 193 -0.51 -5.34 -12.63
C ILE A 193 0.18 -5.87 -11.37
N PHE A 194 -0.36 -6.94 -10.79
CA PHE A 194 0.26 -7.60 -9.64
C PHE A 194 1.68 -8.08 -9.94
N GLY A 195 1.90 -8.67 -11.13
CA GLY A 195 3.21 -9.07 -11.58
C GLY A 195 4.20 -7.90 -11.62
N GLU A 196 3.78 -6.74 -12.14
CA GLU A 196 4.58 -5.52 -12.20
C GLU A 196 4.89 -4.96 -10.81
N MET A 197 3.91 -4.94 -9.89
CA MET A 197 4.14 -4.51 -8.50
C MET A 197 5.18 -5.39 -7.80
N VAL A 198 5.13 -6.71 -8.01
CA VAL A 198 6.10 -7.64 -7.44
C VAL A 198 7.48 -7.44 -8.06
N ASP A 199 7.59 -7.31 -9.40
CA ASP A 199 8.86 -7.09 -10.09
C ASP A 199 9.51 -5.77 -9.65
N GLU A 200 8.71 -4.71 -9.50
CA GLU A 200 9.18 -3.42 -9.04
C GLU A 200 9.69 -3.49 -7.60
N CYS A 201 8.96 -4.15 -6.70
CA CYS A 201 9.40 -4.38 -5.32
C CYS A 201 10.73 -5.14 -5.30
N VAL A 202 10.85 -6.23 -6.05
CA VAL A 202 12.10 -7.01 -6.17
C VAL A 202 13.24 -6.14 -6.68
N ARG A 203 13.02 -5.39 -7.76
CA ARG A 203 14.02 -4.50 -8.36
C ARG A 203 14.55 -3.49 -7.33
N ARG A 204 13.68 -2.83 -6.60
CA ARG A 204 14.03 -1.85 -5.56
C ARG A 204 14.81 -2.49 -4.41
N VAL A 205 14.37 -3.65 -3.95
CA VAL A 205 15.05 -4.39 -2.87
C VAL A 205 16.44 -4.87 -3.30
N VAL A 206 16.60 -5.35 -4.53
CA VAL A 206 17.92 -5.78 -5.06
C VAL A 206 18.87 -4.61 -5.19
N ARG A 207 18.40 -3.46 -5.69
CA ARG A 207 19.24 -2.25 -5.82
C ARG A 207 19.59 -1.64 -4.46
N TRP A 208 18.70 -1.71 -3.50
CA TRP A 208 18.86 -1.18 -2.15
C TRP A 208 19.36 0.28 -2.11
N LEU A 209 18.70 1.15 -2.83
CA LEU A 209 19.05 2.57 -2.91
C LEU A 209 17.93 3.42 -2.25
N PRO A 210 17.97 3.60 -0.92
CA PRO A 210 16.99 4.43 -0.23
C PRO A 210 17.19 5.91 -0.56
N GLY A 211 16.11 6.57 -0.97
CA GLY A 211 16.05 8.01 -1.11
C GLY A 211 16.11 8.74 0.24
N ARG A 212 16.02 10.07 0.19
CA ARG A 212 16.00 10.89 1.42
C ARG A 212 14.79 10.59 2.30
N ASP A 213 13.70 10.16 1.70
CA ASP A 213 12.45 9.76 2.33
C ASP A 213 12.43 8.28 2.73
N GLY A 214 13.52 7.56 2.54
CA GLY A 214 13.64 6.14 2.82
C GLY A 214 12.97 5.22 1.81
N MET A 215 12.32 5.76 0.77
CA MET A 215 11.78 4.96 -0.31
C MET A 215 12.94 4.35 -1.12
N LEU A 216 12.88 3.04 -1.34
CA LEU A 216 13.82 2.35 -2.22
C LEU A 216 13.54 2.71 -3.70
N THR A 217 14.59 3.01 -4.48
CA THR A 217 14.48 3.46 -5.88
C THR A 217 15.15 2.50 -6.86
#